data_8baf8210471f982fc877941c22262beb
#
_entry.id   8baf8210471f982fc877941c22262beb
#
_cell.length_a   1.000
_cell.length_b   1.000
_cell.length_c   1.000
_cell.angle_alpha   90.00
_cell.angle_beta   90.00
_cell.angle_gamma   90.00
#
_symmetry.space_group_name_H-M   'P 1'
#
loop_
_entity.id
_entity.type
_entity.pdbx_description
1 polymer ?
#
loop_
_entity_poly.entity_id
_entity_poly.type
_entity_poly.pdbx_seq_one_letter_code
_entity_poly.pdbx_strand_id
1 'polypeptide(L)'
;MRNADGGRRNRSYGRRAPKREPGIDPDESVPRFAFRLPRLLVGATILILFAAACQGDGRTPLVIYSPHGRDLLTLLERRFEQLHPDVDVRWLDMGSQEVYDRLRSERANPQADVWFGGPATIFARGAADSLLEPYRPGWAGAIAPHGRGPGDRYFAVYETPAVIVYASQALSADAAPHDWDDLLDPRWKGKILIRDPLASGTMRAVWGMIIERGLRQTGDTAAGFQWLRRLDAQTKEYVLSGALLDQKIVRQEGLVTIWDLPDILLSTRDGLQLGYVFPASGTPVIEDAIGVVRHARHRAQAQAFVEEVGSIAAQLVATREAYRLPARLDLPVDSLPPWAREVRRAMRVAEVDWDLLAARGPEWMRHWDETVRGHAR
;
A
#
# COMPACT_ATOMS: atom_id res chain seq x y z
N MET A 1 53.87 -8.36 43.66
CA MET A 1 53.68 -8.10 45.12
C MET A 1 52.18 -8.13 45.42
N ARG A 2 51.81 -9.10 46.25
CA ARG A 2 50.66 -9.19 47.18
C ARG A 2 49.27 -8.90 46.59
N ASN A 3 48.44 -9.96 46.35
CA ASN A 3 47.64 -10.78 47.30
C ASN A 3 46.63 -9.96 48.13
N ALA A 4 45.34 -10.20 47.99
CA ALA A 4 44.47 -10.99 48.90
C ALA A 4 43.03 -10.74 48.41
N ASP A 5 42.22 -11.66 48.09
CA ASP A 5 41.57 -12.74 48.86
C ASP A 5 40.30 -12.28 49.57
N GLY A 6 39.19 -12.99 49.37
CA GLY A 6 38.17 -13.08 50.40
C GLY A 6 36.71 -12.92 50.00
N GLY A 7 35.98 -13.99 49.93
CA GLY A 7 34.67 -13.98 50.51
C GLY A 7 33.48 -14.58 49.78
N ARG A 8 33.44 -15.88 49.57
CA ARG A 8 32.19 -16.63 49.32
C ARG A 8 31.35 -16.61 50.61
N ARG A 9 30.09 -16.19 50.52
CA ARG A 9 29.07 -16.53 51.54
C ARG A 9 27.94 -17.31 50.89
N ASN A 10 27.96 -18.59 51.16
CA ASN A 10 26.87 -19.56 51.01
C ASN A 10 25.74 -19.18 52.00
N ARG A 11 24.51 -19.02 51.57
CA ARG A 11 23.30 -19.06 52.40
C ARG A 11 22.47 -20.26 52.01
N SER A 12 22.56 -21.28 52.85
CA SER A 12 21.66 -22.41 52.90
C SER A 12 20.26 -22.00 53.33
N TYR A 13 19.24 -22.28 52.51
CA TYR A 13 17.85 -22.21 52.95
C TYR A 13 17.40 -23.59 53.41
N GLY A 14 17.10 -23.66 54.73
CA GLY A 14 16.60 -24.87 55.40
C GLY A 14 15.15 -25.18 54.93
N ARG A 15 14.95 -26.45 54.63
CA ARG A 15 13.61 -27.05 54.39
C ARG A 15 12.88 -27.13 55.73
N ARG A 16 11.72 -26.48 55.88
CA ARG A 16 10.74 -26.77 56.94
C ARG A 16 9.73 -27.78 56.42
N ALA A 17 9.56 -28.86 57.18
CA ALA A 17 8.56 -29.90 56.98
C ALA A 17 7.14 -29.36 57.25
N PRO A 18 6.10 -29.84 56.54
CA PRO A 18 4.73 -29.43 56.79
C PRO A 18 4.14 -30.11 58.03
N LYS A 19 3.43 -29.32 58.84
CA LYS A 19 2.63 -29.78 59.99
C LYS A 19 1.44 -30.60 59.49
N ARG A 20 1.20 -31.75 60.19
CA ARG A 20 0.00 -32.57 59.99
C ARG A 20 -1.20 -31.87 60.63
N GLU A 21 -2.27 -31.72 59.89
CA GLU A 21 -3.60 -31.41 60.41
C GLU A 21 -4.40 -32.68 60.68
N PRO A 22 -5.36 -32.63 61.66
CA PRO A 22 -6.03 -33.81 62.16
C PRO A 22 -7.09 -34.33 61.21
N GLY A 23 -7.27 -35.65 61.22
CA GLY A 23 -8.20 -36.39 60.36
C GLY A 23 -9.66 -36.08 60.59
N ILE A 24 -10.42 -36.01 59.49
CA ILE A 24 -11.85 -35.98 59.48
C ILE A 24 -12.36 -37.43 59.14
N ASP A 25 -13.26 -37.90 59.95
CA ASP A 25 -13.86 -39.25 59.90
C ASP A 25 -14.79 -39.37 58.66
N PRO A 26 -14.77 -40.43 57.83
CA PRO A 26 -15.59 -40.55 56.65
C PRO A 26 -16.85 -41.41 56.94
N ASP A 27 -17.81 -40.85 57.62
CA ASP A 27 -19.14 -41.50 57.63
C ASP A 27 -20.29 -40.51 57.95
N GLU A 28 -20.62 -39.70 56.95
CA GLU A 28 -21.93 -39.05 56.86
C GLU A 28 -22.50 -39.25 55.45
N SER A 29 -23.50 -40.06 55.36
CA SER A 29 -24.27 -40.42 54.20
C SER A 29 -25.09 -39.22 53.68
N VAL A 30 -24.60 -38.56 52.60
CA VAL A 30 -25.35 -37.55 51.85
C VAL A 30 -26.15 -38.24 50.75
N PRO A 31 -27.50 -38.02 50.63
CA PRO A 31 -28.30 -38.64 49.59
C PRO A 31 -27.91 -38.16 48.20
N ARG A 32 -27.41 -39.06 47.35
CA ARG A 32 -27.10 -38.78 45.93
C ARG A 32 -28.41 -38.72 45.14
N PHE A 33 -28.94 -37.53 44.92
CA PHE A 33 -29.91 -37.30 43.85
C PHE A 33 -29.17 -37.35 42.49
N ALA A 34 -29.23 -38.46 41.84
CA ALA A 34 -28.72 -38.65 40.48
C ALA A 34 -29.77 -38.12 39.48
N PHE A 35 -29.66 -36.82 39.09
CA PHE A 35 -30.32 -36.32 37.89
C PHE A 35 -29.63 -36.91 36.67
N ARG A 36 -30.17 -38.00 36.12
CA ARG A 36 -29.81 -38.53 34.82
C ARG A 36 -30.44 -37.64 33.73
N LEU A 37 -29.76 -36.57 33.30
CA LEU A 37 -30.10 -35.92 32.06
C LEU A 37 -29.75 -36.86 30.89
N PRO A 38 -30.67 -37.14 29.96
CA PRO A 38 -30.39 -38.01 28.83
C PRO A 38 -29.29 -37.39 27.98
N ARG A 39 -28.18 -38.12 27.79
CA ARG A 39 -27.00 -37.76 27.00
C ARG A 39 -27.29 -37.28 25.56
N LEU A 40 -28.51 -37.59 25.04
CA LEU A 40 -29.00 -37.19 23.73
C LEU A 40 -29.37 -35.67 23.67
N LEU A 41 -29.80 -35.03 24.75
CA LEU A 41 -30.15 -33.58 24.75
C LEU A 41 -28.93 -32.68 24.81
N VAL A 42 -27.85 -33.10 25.47
CA VAL A 42 -26.57 -32.31 25.52
C VAL A 42 -25.90 -32.30 24.19
N GLY A 43 -25.90 -33.41 23.44
CA GLY A 43 -25.33 -33.50 22.09
C GLY A 43 -26.07 -32.61 21.08
N ALA A 44 -27.42 -32.55 21.15
CA ALA A 44 -28.22 -31.72 20.26
C ALA A 44 -28.06 -30.22 20.52
N THR A 45 -27.91 -29.81 21.79
CA THR A 45 -27.71 -28.39 22.17
C THR A 45 -26.31 -27.89 21.75
N ILE A 46 -25.28 -28.73 21.86
CA ILE A 46 -23.92 -28.39 21.39
C ILE A 46 -23.87 -28.28 19.86
N LEU A 47 -24.58 -29.14 19.12
CA LEU A 47 -24.65 -29.09 17.66
C LEU A 47 -25.37 -27.83 17.16
N ILE A 48 -26.42 -27.39 17.85
CA ILE A 48 -27.17 -26.17 17.53
C ILE A 48 -26.34 -24.91 17.83
N LEU A 49 -25.55 -24.92 18.90
CA LEU A 49 -24.63 -23.82 19.23
C LEU A 49 -23.48 -23.69 18.23
N PHE A 50 -22.97 -24.78 17.70
CA PHE A 50 -21.96 -24.76 16.61
C PHE A 50 -22.55 -24.32 15.27
N ALA A 51 -23.80 -24.64 14.96
CA ALA A 51 -24.46 -24.18 13.74
C ALA A 51 -24.79 -22.67 13.78
N ALA A 52 -25.06 -22.09 14.95
CA ALA A 52 -25.28 -20.66 15.11
C ALA A 52 -23.99 -19.83 15.09
N ALA A 53 -22.83 -20.41 15.38
CA ALA A 53 -21.53 -19.71 15.36
C ALA A 53 -20.95 -19.51 13.94
N CYS A 54 -21.52 -20.14 12.92
CA CYS A 54 -21.13 -20.01 11.51
C CYS A 54 -22.10 -19.17 10.65
N GLN A 55 -23.08 -18.53 11.24
CA GLN A 55 -23.87 -17.55 10.51
C GLN A 55 -23.06 -16.26 10.45
N GLY A 56 -22.33 -16.05 9.34
CA GLY A 56 -21.91 -14.72 8.92
C GLY A 56 -23.11 -13.78 8.94
N ASP A 57 -22.87 -12.49 9.01
CA ASP A 57 -23.93 -11.44 9.07
C ASP A 57 -24.90 -11.44 7.87
N GLY A 58 -24.81 -12.41 6.97
CA GLY A 58 -25.66 -12.59 5.78
C GLY A 58 -25.31 -11.65 4.63
N ARG A 59 -24.33 -10.75 4.82
CA ARG A 59 -23.89 -9.84 3.77
C ARG A 59 -23.04 -10.55 2.72
N THR A 60 -23.11 -10.09 1.48
CA THR A 60 -22.30 -10.58 0.38
C THR A 60 -20.88 -10.03 0.51
N PRO A 61 -19.81 -10.85 0.61
CA PRO A 61 -18.46 -10.34 0.68
C PRO A 61 -18.03 -9.74 -0.67
N LEU A 62 -17.35 -8.60 -0.64
CA LEU A 62 -16.68 -7.98 -1.78
C LEU A 62 -15.20 -7.85 -1.47
N VAL A 63 -14.36 -8.63 -2.15
CA VAL A 63 -12.92 -8.68 -1.86
C VAL A 63 -12.14 -7.77 -2.82
N ILE A 64 -11.39 -6.83 -2.24
CA ILE A 64 -10.62 -5.82 -2.97
C ILE A 64 -9.14 -5.99 -2.67
N TYR A 65 -8.29 -6.12 -3.70
CA TYR A 65 -6.84 -6.04 -3.58
C TYR A 65 -6.35 -4.65 -3.99
N SER A 66 -5.56 -4.01 -3.13
CA SER A 66 -5.17 -2.61 -3.32
C SER A 66 -3.83 -2.25 -2.67
N PRO A 67 -3.05 -1.32 -3.25
CA PRO A 67 -1.90 -0.70 -2.60
C PRO A 67 -2.20 0.68 -1.99
N HIS A 68 -3.45 1.10 -1.89
CA HIS A 68 -3.80 2.48 -1.54
C HIS A 68 -3.76 2.82 -0.04
N GLY A 69 -3.46 1.85 0.83
CA GLY A 69 -3.43 2.08 2.27
C GLY A 69 -4.81 2.24 2.92
N ARG A 70 -4.79 2.17 4.25
CA ARG A 70 -6.01 2.08 5.08
C ARG A 70 -6.97 3.25 4.93
N ASP A 71 -6.45 4.49 4.87
CA ASP A 71 -7.30 5.70 4.94
C ASP A 71 -8.29 5.74 3.78
N LEU A 72 -7.79 5.60 2.55
CA LEU A 72 -8.66 5.58 1.37
C LEU A 72 -9.56 4.34 1.35
N LEU A 73 -9.01 3.16 1.68
CA LEU A 73 -9.76 1.92 1.63
C LEU A 73 -10.91 1.89 2.64
N THR A 74 -10.66 2.31 3.88
CA THR A 74 -11.72 2.42 4.90
C THR A 74 -12.76 3.49 4.56
N LEU A 75 -12.34 4.60 3.96
CA LEU A 75 -13.24 5.65 3.50
C LEU A 75 -14.24 5.12 2.45
N LEU A 76 -13.72 4.42 1.44
CA LEU A 76 -14.53 3.86 0.35
C LEU A 76 -15.37 2.65 0.80
N GLU A 77 -14.84 1.79 1.68
CA GLU A 77 -15.57 0.71 2.33
C GLU A 77 -16.84 1.25 3.01
N ARG A 78 -16.66 2.18 3.97
CA ARG A 78 -17.80 2.77 4.72
C ARG A 78 -18.81 3.41 3.78
N ARG A 79 -18.33 4.14 2.78
CA ARG A 79 -19.20 4.80 1.83
C ARG A 79 -19.98 3.79 0.99
N PHE A 80 -19.32 2.75 0.49
CA PHE A 80 -19.96 1.73 -0.33
C PHE A 80 -20.98 0.91 0.47
N GLU A 81 -20.65 0.50 1.70
CA GLU A 81 -21.55 -0.25 2.58
C GLU A 81 -22.78 0.57 3.03
N GLN A 82 -22.65 1.91 3.15
CA GLN A 82 -23.81 2.78 3.38
C GLN A 82 -24.80 2.77 2.19
N LEU A 83 -24.28 2.66 0.97
CA LEU A 83 -25.11 2.60 -0.25
C LEU A 83 -25.59 1.18 -0.55
N HIS A 84 -24.88 0.18 -0.10
CA HIS A 84 -25.12 -1.25 -0.31
C HIS A 84 -25.03 -2.02 1.01
N PRO A 85 -26.03 -1.89 1.90
CA PRO A 85 -25.96 -2.47 3.25
C PRO A 85 -25.96 -4.01 3.29
N ASP A 86 -26.26 -4.64 2.16
CA ASP A 86 -26.19 -6.09 1.93
C ASP A 86 -24.79 -6.58 1.53
N VAL A 87 -23.79 -5.67 1.39
CA VAL A 87 -22.42 -6.00 1.02
C VAL A 87 -21.46 -5.78 2.19
N ASP A 88 -20.50 -6.70 2.35
CA ASP A 88 -19.39 -6.65 3.30
C ASP A 88 -18.08 -6.45 2.53
N VAL A 89 -17.55 -5.23 2.53
CA VAL A 89 -16.31 -4.90 1.82
C VAL A 89 -15.11 -5.37 2.61
N ARG A 90 -14.29 -6.20 1.98
CA ARG A 90 -13.04 -6.74 2.55
C ARG A 90 -11.88 -6.37 1.67
N TRP A 91 -10.98 -5.53 2.14
CA TRP A 91 -9.81 -5.15 1.39
C TRP A 91 -8.52 -5.72 1.98
N LEU A 92 -7.58 -6.01 1.09
CA LEU A 92 -6.21 -6.38 1.45
C LEU A 92 -5.27 -5.33 0.87
N ASP A 93 -4.54 -4.66 1.78
CA ASP A 93 -3.51 -3.69 1.46
C ASP A 93 -2.18 -4.41 1.24
N MET A 94 -1.60 -4.27 0.05
CA MET A 94 -0.32 -4.88 -0.33
C MET A 94 0.31 -4.09 -1.48
N GLY A 95 1.64 -4.22 -1.68
CA GLY A 95 2.32 -3.49 -2.76
C GLY A 95 1.76 -3.81 -4.16
N SER A 96 1.82 -2.84 -5.08
CA SER A 96 1.23 -2.98 -6.43
C SER A 96 1.73 -4.22 -7.19
N GLN A 97 3.00 -4.58 -7.04
CA GLN A 97 3.55 -5.79 -7.65
C GLN A 97 3.01 -7.05 -6.98
N GLU A 98 2.83 -7.03 -5.66
CA GLU A 98 2.27 -8.14 -4.90
C GLU A 98 0.82 -8.42 -5.29
N VAL A 99 0.01 -7.35 -5.49
CA VAL A 99 -1.35 -7.48 -6.03
C VAL A 99 -1.33 -8.22 -7.37
N TYR A 100 -0.49 -7.77 -8.32
CA TYR A 100 -0.39 -8.42 -9.62
C TYR A 100 0.04 -9.89 -9.52
N ASP A 101 1.08 -10.19 -8.74
CA ASP A 101 1.61 -11.55 -8.59
C ASP A 101 0.58 -12.47 -7.94
N ARG A 102 -0.18 -11.95 -6.97
CA ARG A 102 -1.24 -12.68 -6.28
C ARG A 102 -2.41 -12.98 -7.21
N LEU A 103 -2.92 -11.99 -7.94
CA LEU A 103 -3.97 -12.19 -8.94
C LEU A 103 -3.55 -13.22 -9.99
N ARG A 104 -2.29 -13.17 -10.43
CA ARG A 104 -1.73 -14.13 -11.38
C ARG A 104 -1.66 -15.54 -10.80
N SER A 105 -1.25 -15.71 -9.55
CA SER A 105 -1.21 -17.02 -8.89
C SER A 105 -2.61 -17.59 -8.64
N GLU A 106 -3.58 -16.73 -8.35
CA GLU A 106 -4.97 -17.08 -8.07
C GLU A 106 -5.87 -17.19 -9.32
N ARG A 107 -5.33 -16.97 -10.54
CA ARG A 107 -6.12 -16.86 -11.77
C ARG A 107 -7.08 -18.01 -12.05
N ALA A 108 -6.78 -19.23 -11.58
CA ALA A 108 -7.63 -20.42 -11.71
C ALA A 108 -8.78 -20.46 -10.69
N ASN A 109 -8.63 -19.75 -9.56
CA ASN A 109 -9.62 -19.64 -8.49
C ASN A 109 -9.49 -18.26 -7.82
N PRO A 110 -9.96 -17.17 -8.46
CA PRO A 110 -9.80 -15.82 -7.97
C PRO A 110 -10.40 -15.63 -6.58
N GLN A 111 -9.65 -14.96 -5.71
CA GLN A 111 -10.10 -14.62 -4.37
C GLN A 111 -10.52 -13.16 -4.28
N ALA A 112 -10.00 -12.30 -5.15
CA ALA A 112 -10.41 -10.91 -5.27
C ALA A 112 -11.52 -10.74 -6.30
N ASP A 113 -12.39 -9.77 -6.08
CA ASP A 113 -13.43 -9.32 -7.01
C ASP A 113 -12.99 -8.06 -7.76
N VAL A 114 -12.23 -7.18 -7.08
CA VAL A 114 -11.74 -5.91 -7.63
C VAL A 114 -10.24 -5.78 -7.43
N TRP A 115 -9.54 -5.33 -8.46
CA TRP A 115 -8.20 -4.77 -8.36
C TRP A 115 -8.33 -3.25 -8.38
N PHE A 116 -7.92 -2.59 -7.29
CA PHE A 116 -8.06 -1.17 -7.10
C PHE A 116 -6.75 -0.51 -6.69
N GLY A 117 -6.22 0.37 -7.56
CA GLY A 117 -5.00 1.12 -7.29
C GLY A 117 -3.72 0.48 -7.81
N GLY A 118 -2.74 1.34 -7.94
CA GLY A 118 -1.47 1.08 -8.59
C GLY A 118 -1.44 1.56 -10.04
N PRO A 119 -0.23 1.72 -10.61
CA PRO A 119 -0.03 2.32 -11.92
C PRO A 119 -0.79 1.62 -13.05
N ALA A 120 -1.36 2.38 -13.98
CA ALA A 120 -1.98 1.85 -15.20
C ALA A 120 -1.04 0.92 -15.98
N THR A 121 0.27 1.13 -15.90
CA THR A 121 1.29 0.26 -16.52
C THR A 121 1.28 -1.18 -16.00
N ILE A 122 0.97 -1.40 -14.71
CA ILE A 122 0.86 -2.76 -14.17
C ILE A 122 -0.50 -3.37 -14.50
N PHE A 123 -1.57 -2.54 -14.60
CA PHE A 123 -2.87 -2.97 -15.09
C PHE A 123 -2.83 -3.40 -16.56
N ALA A 124 -2.05 -2.71 -17.41
CA ALA A 124 -1.82 -3.10 -18.79
C ALA A 124 -1.24 -4.53 -18.88
N ARG A 125 -0.28 -4.87 -18.00
CA ARG A 125 0.24 -6.24 -17.88
C ARG A 125 -0.83 -7.22 -17.41
N GLY A 126 -1.61 -6.85 -16.39
CA GLY A 126 -2.73 -7.67 -15.90
C GLY A 126 -3.78 -7.93 -16.97
N ALA A 127 -4.07 -6.94 -17.80
CA ALA A 127 -4.97 -7.07 -18.95
C ALA A 127 -4.41 -8.02 -20.02
N ALA A 128 -3.11 -7.91 -20.34
CA ALA A 128 -2.42 -8.82 -21.25
C ALA A 128 -2.41 -10.26 -20.74
N ASP A 129 -2.20 -10.47 -19.44
CA ASP A 129 -2.26 -11.78 -18.77
C ASP A 129 -3.70 -12.28 -18.54
N SER A 130 -4.71 -11.54 -19.02
CA SER A 130 -6.12 -11.88 -18.86
C SER A 130 -6.59 -11.99 -17.40
N LEU A 131 -6.04 -11.18 -16.49
CA LEU A 131 -6.43 -11.13 -15.08
C LEU A 131 -7.69 -10.27 -14.84
N LEU A 132 -8.05 -9.41 -15.80
CA LEU A 132 -9.17 -8.48 -15.71
C LEU A 132 -10.23 -8.81 -16.75
N GLU A 133 -11.50 -8.64 -16.40
CA GLU A 133 -12.61 -8.75 -17.35
C GLU A 133 -13.00 -7.39 -17.93
N PRO A 134 -13.57 -7.36 -19.13
CA PRO A 134 -14.12 -6.14 -19.69
C PRO A 134 -15.32 -5.64 -18.87
N TYR A 135 -15.26 -4.40 -18.43
CA TYR A 135 -16.39 -3.68 -17.84
C TYR A 135 -16.24 -2.19 -18.08
N ARG A 136 -17.17 -1.58 -18.82
CA ARG A 136 -17.15 -0.15 -19.10
C ARG A 136 -18.07 0.58 -18.13
N PRO A 137 -17.53 1.32 -17.15
CA PRO A 137 -18.34 2.08 -16.22
C PRO A 137 -18.99 3.29 -16.89
N GLY A 138 -20.10 3.76 -16.32
CA GLY A 138 -20.86 4.90 -16.82
C GLY A 138 -20.04 6.19 -16.91
N TRP A 139 -19.03 6.33 -16.07
CA TRP A 139 -18.12 7.48 -16.03
C TRP A 139 -16.91 7.35 -16.98
N ALA A 140 -16.75 6.26 -17.72
CA ALA A 140 -15.61 6.05 -18.62
C ALA A 140 -15.38 7.18 -19.62
N GLY A 141 -16.44 7.90 -20.02
CA GLY A 141 -16.34 9.08 -20.90
C GLY A 141 -15.66 10.28 -20.26
N ALA A 142 -15.61 10.34 -18.94
CA ALA A 142 -15.13 11.47 -18.16
C ALA A 142 -13.62 11.45 -17.87
N ILE A 143 -12.89 10.43 -18.29
CA ILE A 143 -11.41 10.36 -18.14
C ILE A 143 -10.71 10.45 -19.49
N ALA A 144 -9.43 10.82 -19.45
CA ALA A 144 -8.60 10.92 -20.64
C ALA A 144 -8.52 9.59 -21.40
N PRO A 145 -8.37 9.60 -22.74
CA PRO A 145 -8.26 8.35 -23.52
C PRO A 145 -7.13 7.43 -23.07
N HIS A 146 -5.98 7.96 -22.68
CA HIS A 146 -4.82 7.20 -22.20
C HIS A 146 -5.06 6.53 -20.83
N GLY A 147 -5.98 7.05 -20.01
CA GLY A 147 -6.42 6.43 -18.76
C GLY A 147 -7.38 5.25 -18.92
N ARG A 148 -7.68 4.84 -20.16
CA ARG A 148 -8.61 3.72 -20.47
C ARG A 148 -7.82 2.53 -20.98
N GLY A 149 -7.91 1.42 -20.28
CA GLY A 149 -7.25 0.20 -20.67
C GLY A 149 -7.84 -0.46 -21.92
N PRO A 150 -7.03 -1.22 -22.67
CA PRO A 150 -7.51 -1.89 -23.89
C PRO A 150 -8.67 -2.84 -23.59
N GLY A 151 -9.72 -2.76 -24.41
CA GLY A 151 -10.91 -3.58 -24.27
C GLY A 151 -11.70 -3.35 -22.99
N ASP A 152 -11.69 -2.10 -22.47
CA ASP A 152 -12.43 -1.68 -21.27
C ASP A 152 -12.12 -2.53 -20.01
N ARG A 153 -10.84 -2.97 -19.83
CA ARG A 153 -10.45 -3.84 -18.72
C ARG A 153 -10.05 -3.10 -17.46
N TYR A 154 -9.62 -1.85 -17.57
CA TYR A 154 -9.31 -0.98 -16.42
C TYR A 154 -9.46 0.47 -16.81
N PHE A 155 -9.62 1.33 -15.80
CA PHE A 155 -9.79 2.76 -15.97
C PHE A 155 -9.03 3.50 -14.89
N ALA A 156 -8.37 4.60 -15.26
CA ALA A 156 -7.74 5.49 -14.30
C ALA A 156 -8.81 6.14 -13.40
N VAL A 157 -8.54 6.22 -12.12
CA VAL A 157 -9.43 6.85 -11.13
C VAL A 157 -8.76 8.00 -10.39
N TYR A 158 -7.45 7.90 -10.16
CA TYR A 158 -6.67 8.96 -9.48
C TYR A 158 -5.39 9.25 -10.23
N GLU A 159 -4.88 10.47 -10.01
CA GLU A 159 -3.57 10.94 -10.42
C GLU A 159 -2.67 11.02 -9.20
N THR A 160 -1.53 10.34 -9.23
CA THR A 160 -0.57 10.27 -8.13
C THR A 160 0.76 10.86 -8.55
N PRO A 161 1.05 12.13 -8.21
CA PRO A 161 2.35 12.74 -8.46
C PRO A 161 3.43 12.15 -7.57
N ALA A 162 4.60 11.79 -8.14
CA ALA A 162 5.78 11.44 -7.37
C ALA A 162 6.63 12.69 -7.08
N VAL A 163 7.02 12.89 -5.83
CA VAL A 163 7.72 14.08 -5.34
C VAL A 163 9.01 13.71 -4.60
N ILE A 164 9.91 14.68 -4.46
CA ILE A 164 11.03 14.59 -3.54
C ILE A 164 10.52 14.98 -2.15
N VAL A 165 10.77 14.14 -1.15
CA VAL A 165 10.32 14.32 0.24
C VAL A 165 11.52 14.49 1.15
N TYR A 166 11.40 15.34 2.15
CA TYR A 166 12.46 15.61 3.12
C TYR A 166 11.97 15.73 4.56
N ALA A 167 12.85 15.45 5.52
CA ALA A 167 12.60 15.65 6.95
C ALA A 167 12.60 17.15 7.26
N SER A 168 11.42 17.76 7.43
CA SER A 168 11.28 19.22 7.61
C SER A 168 11.83 19.75 8.95
N GLN A 169 12.08 18.87 9.91
CA GLN A 169 12.79 19.23 11.15
C GLN A 169 14.32 19.40 10.95
N ALA A 170 14.89 18.73 9.93
CA ALA A 170 16.33 18.74 9.68
C ALA A 170 16.74 19.58 8.48
N LEU A 171 15.82 19.80 7.55
CA LEU A 171 16.05 20.54 6.30
C LEU A 171 14.98 21.59 6.09
N SER A 172 15.38 22.80 5.69
CA SER A 172 14.45 23.77 5.11
C SER A 172 14.11 23.40 3.68
N ALA A 173 13.02 23.95 3.14
CA ALA A 173 12.66 23.73 1.74
C ALA A 173 13.80 24.12 0.79
N ASP A 174 14.48 25.25 1.04
CA ASP A 174 15.59 25.73 0.19
C ASP A 174 16.85 24.85 0.27
N ALA A 175 17.00 24.07 1.34
CA ALA A 175 18.12 23.15 1.51
C ALA A 175 17.83 21.75 0.94
N ALA A 176 16.58 21.44 0.68
CA ALA A 176 16.17 20.16 0.08
C ALA A 176 16.60 20.07 -1.39
N PRO A 177 16.67 18.87 -1.99
CA PRO A 177 16.85 18.75 -3.44
C PRO A 177 15.66 19.34 -4.19
N HIS A 178 15.92 20.15 -5.24
CA HIS A 178 14.89 20.79 -6.07
C HIS A 178 14.63 20.07 -7.39
N ASP A 179 15.51 19.16 -7.78
CA ASP A 179 15.32 18.35 -8.98
C ASP A 179 15.89 16.94 -8.78
N TRP A 180 15.57 16.04 -9.71
CA TRP A 180 16.04 14.66 -9.68
C TRP A 180 17.57 14.58 -9.63
N ASP A 181 18.28 15.41 -10.39
CA ASP A 181 19.72 15.39 -10.47
C ASP A 181 20.40 15.90 -9.19
N ASP A 182 19.72 16.72 -8.38
CA ASP A 182 20.22 17.17 -7.09
C ASP A 182 20.37 16.01 -6.09
N LEU A 183 19.60 14.92 -6.26
CA LEU A 183 19.74 13.71 -5.45
C LEU A 183 21.10 13.01 -5.63
N LEU A 184 21.81 13.34 -6.70
CA LEU A 184 23.14 12.79 -7.02
C LEU A 184 24.29 13.57 -6.38
N ASP A 185 24.01 14.69 -5.69
CA ASP A 185 25.01 15.46 -4.97
C ASP A 185 25.61 14.61 -3.82
N PRO A 186 26.94 14.51 -3.70
CA PRO A 186 27.62 13.78 -2.62
C PRO A 186 27.19 14.15 -1.20
N ARG A 187 26.65 15.35 -0.97
CA ARG A 187 26.11 15.78 0.33
C ARG A 187 25.00 14.85 0.86
N TRP A 188 24.34 14.12 -0.04
CA TRP A 188 23.24 13.19 0.28
C TRP A 188 23.73 11.77 0.58
N LYS A 189 25.01 11.49 0.46
CA LYS A 189 25.55 10.14 0.68
C LYS A 189 25.15 9.60 2.06
N GLY A 190 24.46 8.44 2.06
CA GLY A 190 23.97 7.79 3.26
C GLY A 190 22.78 8.50 3.93
N LYS A 191 22.17 9.52 3.27
CA LYS A 191 21.01 10.26 3.77
C LYS A 191 19.74 10.03 2.99
N ILE A 192 19.80 9.31 1.87
CA ILE A 192 18.65 8.95 1.04
C ILE A 192 18.12 7.58 1.48
N LEU A 193 16.83 7.49 1.72
CA LEU A 193 16.07 6.25 1.87
C LEU A 193 15.15 6.11 0.66
N ILE A 194 15.01 4.92 0.12
CA ILE A 194 14.16 4.68 -1.06
C ILE A 194 13.18 3.56 -0.74
N ARG A 195 11.91 3.75 -1.07
CA ARG A 195 10.96 2.64 -1.09
C ARG A 195 11.38 1.63 -2.15
N ASP A 196 11.43 0.35 -1.81
CA ASP A 196 11.94 -0.70 -2.71
C ASP A 196 11.19 -0.68 -4.07
N PRO A 197 11.90 -0.41 -5.19
CA PRO A 197 11.28 -0.33 -6.50
C PRO A 197 10.72 -1.66 -7.02
N LEU A 198 11.17 -2.80 -6.48
CA LEU A 198 10.62 -4.10 -6.88
C LEU A 198 9.21 -4.31 -6.34
N ALA A 199 8.89 -3.72 -5.19
CA ALA A 199 7.58 -3.83 -4.55
C ALA A 199 6.65 -2.66 -4.87
N SER A 200 7.20 -1.45 -5.07
CA SER A 200 6.45 -0.20 -5.24
C SER A 200 6.16 0.12 -6.69
N GLY A 201 4.88 0.32 -7.02
CA GLY A 201 4.45 0.82 -8.33
C GLY A 201 4.96 2.23 -8.61
N THR A 202 4.88 3.14 -7.63
CA THR A 202 5.38 4.52 -7.71
C THR A 202 6.87 4.55 -8.04
N MET A 203 7.68 3.79 -7.30
CA MET A 203 9.12 3.76 -7.54
C MET A 203 9.48 3.12 -8.89
N ARG A 204 8.73 2.10 -9.35
CA ARG A 204 8.87 1.55 -10.70
C ARG A 204 8.62 2.61 -11.77
N ALA A 205 7.60 3.44 -11.59
CA ALA A 205 7.30 4.52 -12.53
C ALA A 205 8.43 5.56 -12.56
N VAL A 206 8.95 5.97 -11.39
CA VAL A 206 10.07 6.92 -11.30
C VAL A 206 11.35 6.33 -11.92
N TRP A 207 11.71 5.07 -11.62
CA TRP A 207 12.86 4.39 -12.23
C TRP A 207 12.70 4.26 -13.74
N GLY A 208 11.50 3.89 -14.20
CA GLY A 208 11.17 3.82 -15.61
C GLY A 208 11.34 5.16 -16.32
N MET A 209 10.82 6.24 -15.73
CA MET A 209 10.98 7.61 -16.24
C MET A 209 12.48 8.01 -16.35
N ILE A 210 13.28 7.70 -15.33
CA ILE A 210 14.73 8.02 -15.37
C ILE A 210 15.46 7.25 -16.48
N ILE A 211 15.12 5.98 -16.67
CA ILE A 211 15.71 5.16 -17.74
C ILE A 211 15.25 5.66 -19.11
N GLU A 212 13.97 5.96 -19.26
CA GLU A 212 13.38 6.50 -20.49
C GLU A 212 13.94 7.89 -20.83
N ARG A 213 14.14 8.78 -19.81
CA ARG A 213 14.82 10.06 -19.99
C ARG A 213 16.24 9.86 -20.59
N GLY A 214 17.01 8.89 -20.06
CA GLY A 214 18.31 8.52 -20.60
C GLY A 214 18.21 8.05 -22.06
N LEU A 215 17.29 7.18 -22.36
CA LEU A 215 17.03 6.67 -23.70
C LEU A 215 16.70 7.80 -24.69
N ARG A 216 15.81 8.73 -24.34
CA ARG A 216 15.47 9.90 -25.17
C ARG A 216 16.67 10.81 -25.44
N GLN A 217 17.53 11.01 -24.45
CA GLN A 217 18.66 11.93 -24.55
C GLN A 217 19.84 11.37 -25.35
N THR A 218 20.07 10.06 -25.26
CA THR A 218 21.31 9.44 -25.79
C THR A 218 21.05 8.31 -26.80
N GLY A 219 19.80 7.90 -26.99
CA GLY A 219 19.44 6.72 -27.79
C GLY A 219 19.71 5.38 -27.09
N ASP A 220 20.18 5.40 -25.80
CA ASP A 220 20.48 4.21 -25.03
C ASP A 220 19.98 4.33 -23.58
N THR A 221 19.53 3.22 -23.01
CA THR A 221 19.12 3.12 -21.61
C THR A 221 20.29 3.18 -20.63
N ALA A 222 21.52 2.99 -21.09
CA ALA A 222 22.73 2.99 -20.25
C ALA A 222 22.87 4.28 -19.43
N ALA A 223 22.52 5.45 -19.99
CA ALA A 223 22.57 6.73 -19.29
C ALA A 223 21.61 6.77 -18.09
N GLY A 224 20.40 6.23 -18.25
CA GLY A 224 19.42 6.12 -17.14
C GLY A 224 19.90 5.17 -16.05
N PHE A 225 20.45 4.00 -16.41
CA PHE A 225 21.03 3.06 -15.45
C PHE A 225 22.28 3.63 -14.76
N GLN A 226 23.08 4.43 -15.45
CA GLN A 226 24.21 5.14 -14.83
C GLN A 226 23.72 6.16 -13.79
N TRP A 227 22.64 6.90 -14.08
CA TRP A 227 22.02 7.80 -13.14
C TRP A 227 21.53 7.05 -11.89
N LEU A 228 20.82 5.93 -12.08
CA LEU A 228 20.35 5.07 -10.98
C LEU A 228 21.50 4.47 -10.17
N ARG A 229 22.62 4.13 -10.79
CA ARG A 229 23.84 3.67 -10.09
C ARG A 229 24.44 4.77 -9.21
N ARG A 230 24.44 6.02 -9.69
CA ARG A 230 24.87 7.17 -8.89
C ARG A 230 23.92 7.41 -7.71
N LEU A 231 22.61 7.26 -7.90
CA LEU A 231 21.64 7.34 -6.81
C LEU A 231 21.82 6.20 -5.80
N ASP A 232 22.06 4.98 -6.26
CA ASP A 232 22.33 3.83 -5.38
C ASP A 232 23.54 4.08 -4.47
N ALA A 233 24.59 4.73 -5.00
CA ALA A 233 25.77 5.13 -4.23
C ALA A 233 25.47 6.15 -3.12
N GLN A 234 24.40 6.94 -3.23
CA GLN A 234 23.92 7.88 -2.21
C GLN A 234 22.90 7.24 -1.27
N THR A 235 22.23 6.16 -1.71
CA THR A 235 21.12 5.52 -0.99
C THR A 235 21.66 4.74 0.21
N LYS A 236 21.10 5.03 1.38
CA LYS A 236 21.42 4.30 2.62
C LYS A 236 20.71 2.94 2.67
N GLU A 237 19.45 2.91 2.30
CA GLU A 237 18.60 1.73 2.45
C GLU A 237 17.44 1.75 1.45
N TYR A 238 17.06 0.55 0.98
CA TYR A 238 15.80 0.30 0.28
C TYR A 238 14.78 -0.27 1.29
N VAL A 239 13.69 0.46 1.52
CA VAL A 239 12.71 0.19 2.57
C VAL A 239 11.49 -0.54 1.98
N LEU A 240 11.07 -1.65 2.59
CA LEU A 240 9.99 -2.50 2.05
C LEU A 240 8.58 -1.93 2.24
N SER A 241 8.35 -1.03 3.18
CA SER A 241 7.03 -0.48 3.51
C SER A 241 7.03 1.05 3.44
N GLY A 242 5.97 1.66 2.86
CA GLY A 242 5.79 3.12 2.83
C GLY A 242 5.71 3.71 4.24
N ALA A 243 4.87 3.15 5.09
CA ALA A 243 4.72 3.60 6.47
C ALA A 243 6.04 3.52 7.28
N LEU A 244 6.88 2.50 7.02
CA LEU A 244 8.20 2.41 7.63
C LEU A 244 9.15 3.48 7.07
N LEU A 245 9.05 3.78 5.77
CA LEU A 245 9.83 4.84 5.13
C LEU A 245 9.56 6.20 5.78
N ASP A 246 8.29 6.58 5.95
CA ASP A 246 7.89 7.83 6.59
C ASP A 246 8.44 7.93 8.02
N GLN A 247 8.29 6.85 8.81
CA GLN A 247 8.83 6.80 10.17
C GLN A 247 10.35 6.96 10.22
N LYS A 248 11.08 6.33 9.28
CA LYS A 248 12.53 6.45 9.21
C LYS A 248 12.97 7.86 8.82
N ILE A 249 12.28 8.53 7.90
CA ILE A 249 12.56 9.92 7.52
C ILE A 249 12.32 10.87 8.71
N VAL A 250 11.19 10.72 9.41
CA VAL A 250 10.88 11.53 10.60
C VAL A 250 11.89 11.32 11.72
N ARG A 251 12.39 10.10 11.92
CA ARG A 251 13.48 9.80 12.87
C ARG A 251 14.86 10.23 12.38
N GLN A 252 14.95 10.84 11.21
CA GLN A 252 16.21 11.28 10.58
C GLN A 252 17.20 10.12 10.36
N GLU A 253 16.71 8.90 10.20
CA GLU A 253 17.54 7.76 9.77
C GLU A 253 18.04 7.93 8.32
N GLY A 254 17.31 8.71 7.53
CA GLY A 254 17.65 9.39 6.30
C GLY A 254 16.96 10.74 6.29
N LEU A 255 17.37 11.63 5.39
CA LEU A 255 16.84 12.99 5.34
C LEU A 255 15.97 13.25 4.13
N VAL A 256 16.12 12.44 3.09
CA VAL A 256 15.48 12.64 1.79
C VAL A 256 14.98 11.29 1.26
N THR A 257 13.85 11.32 0.58
CA THR A 257 13.32 10.19 -0.18
C THR A 257 12.58 10.67 -1.43
N ILE A 258 12.13 9.73 -2.25
CA ILE A 258 11.17 9.92 -3.33
C ILE A 258 9.92 9.16 -2.94
N TRP A 259 8.75 9.82 -3.01
CA TRP A 259 7.49 9.16 -2.68
C TRP A 259 6.30 9.81 -3.39
N ASP A 260 5.13 9.23 -3.24
CA ASP A 260 3.90 9.82 -3.80
C ASP A 260 3.32 10.92 -2.87
N LEU A 261 2.80 11.96 -3.50
CA LEU A 261 2.30 13.12 -2.80
C LEU A 261 1.10 12.83 -1.88
N PRO A 262 0.10 12.01 -2.27
CA PRO A 262 -1.05 11.71 -1.40
C PRO A 262 -0.67 11.17 -0.03
N ASP A 263 0.26 10.22 0.04
CA ASP A 263 0.67 9.62 1.30
C ASP A 263 1.44 10.63 2.16
N ILE A 264 2.25 11.51 1.55
CA ILE A 264 2.95 12.58 2.28
C ILE A 264 1.98 13.60 2.87
N LEU A 265 0.93 13.97 2.13
CA LEU A 265 -0.09 14.88 2.64
C LEU A 265 -0.89 14.25 3.79
N LEU A 266 -1.21 12.96 3.71
CA LEU A 266 -1.83 12.20 4.80
C LEU A 266 -0.91 12.16 6.03
N SER A 267 0.34 11.77 5.86
CA SER A 267 1.33 11.69 6.94
C SER A 267 1.54 13.06 7.61
N THR A 268 1.56 14.15 6.83
CA THR A 268 1.70 15.51 7.35
C THR A 268 0.44 15.95 8.11
N ARG A 269 -0.76 15.63 7.62
CA ARG A 269 -2.02 15.83 8.35
C ARG A 269 -2.00 15.14 9.70
N ASP A 270 -1.45 13.94 9.76
CA ASP A 270 -1.35 13.13 10.97
C ASP A 270 -0.17 13.56 11.89
N GLY A 271 0.48 14.67 11.55
CA GLY A 271 1.48 15.33 12.41
C GLY A 271 2.93 14.94 12.14
N LEU A 272 3.21 14.12 11.10
CA LEU A 272 4.58 13.83 10.71
C LEU A 272 5.25 15.08 10.11
N GLN A 273 6.48 15.34 10.51
CA GLN A 273 7.24 16.51 10.07
C GLN A 273 7.95 16.21 8.74
N LEU A 274 7.18 16.22 7.66
CA LEU A 274 7.63 15.98 6.30
C LEU A 274 7.39 17.23 5.44
N GLY A 275 8.31 17.52 4.53
CA GLY A 275 8.12 18.48 3.46
C GLY A 275 8.30 17.79 2.10
N TYR A 276 7.84 18.44 1.04
CA TYR A 276 8.00 17.93 -0.32
C TYR A 276 8.36 19.03 -1.31
N VAL A 277 8.95 18.63 -2.41
CA VAL A 277 9.32 19.49 -3.54
C VAL A 277 8.86 18.81 -4.84
N PHE A 278 8.23 19.58 -5.73
CA PHE A 278 8.02 19.14 -7.11
C PHE A 278 9.34 19.33 -7.88
N PRO A 279 9.89 18.26 -8.48
CA PRO A 279 11.12 18.38 -9.27
C PRO A 279 10.97 19.39 -10.41
N ALA A 280 11.94 20.30 -10.54
CA ALA A 280 11.90 21.40 -11.51
C ALA A 280 11.86 20.91 -12.96
N SER A 281 12.52 19.78 -13.27
CA SER A 281 12.49 19.17 -14.61
C SER A 281 11.16 18.46 -14.92
N GLY A 282 10.33 18.21 -13.93
CA GLY A 282 8.98 17.66 -14.06
C GLY A 282 8.71 16.48 -13.13
N THR A 283 7.47 16.38 -12.74
CA THR A 283 6.91 15.34 -11.85
C THR A 283 6.20 14.27 -12.67
N PRO A 284 6.57 13.00 -12.57
CA PRO A 284 5.76 11.94 -13.17
C PRO A 284 4.44 11.83 -12.42
N VAL A 285 3.34 11.89 -13.16
CA VAL A 285 1.99 11.73 -12.63
C VAL A 285 1.50 10.34 -13.00
N ILE A 286 1.39 9.50 -11.99
CA ILE A 286 1.00 8.11 -12.15
C ILE A 286 -0.51 8.03 -12.15
N GLU A 287 -1.09 7.40 -13.15
CA GLU A 287 -2.52 7.09 -13.17
C GLU A 287 -2.76 5.79 -12.39
N ASP A 288 -3.44 5.91 -11.25
CA ASP A 288 -3.92 4.75 -10.51
C ASP A 288 -5.21 4.24 -11.10
N ALA A 289 -5.27 2.93 -11.36
CA ALA A 289 -6.38 2.33 -12.07
C ALA A 289 -7.26 1.45 -11.18
N ILE A 290 -8.45 1.12 -11.71
CA ILE A 290 -9.39 0.16 -11.15
C ILE A 290 -9.89 -0.78 -12.24
N GLY A 291 -10.12 -2.05 -11.91
CA GLY A 291 -10.69 -3.03 -12.81
C GLY A 291 -11.36 -4.20 -12.06
N VAL A 292 -12.33 -4.83 -12.72
CA VAL A 292 -12.97 -6.04 -12.21
C VAL A 292 -12.07 -7.24 -12.50
N VAL A 293 -11.82 -8.05 -11.49
CA VAL A 293 -11.01 -9.27 -11.63
C VAL A 293 -11.77 -10.29 -12.50
N ARG A 294 -11.05 -10.92 -13.41
CA ARG A 294 -11.66 -11.94 -14.28
C ARG A 294 -12.16 -13.12 -13.46
N HIS A 295 -13.39 -13.54 -13.71
CA HIS A 295 -14.10 -14.60 -12.98
C HIS A 295 -14.31 -14.25 -11.49
N ALA A 296 -14.42 -12.95 -11.16
CA ALA A 296 -14.83 -12.48 -9.85
C ALA A 296 -16.09 -13.20 -9.35
N ARG A 297 -16.07 -13.62 -8.09
CA ARG A 297 -17.20 -14.37 -7.50
C ARG A 297 -18.43 -13.50 -7.30
N HIS A 298 -18.21 -12.21 -7.02
CA HIS A 298 -19.26 -11.22 -6.73
C HIS A 298 -19.24 -10.11 -7.80
N ARG A 299 -19.35 -10.52 -9.07
CA ARG A 299 -19.21 -9.64 -10.24
C ARG A 299 -20.11 -8.40 -10.19
N ALA A 300 -21.38 -8.56 -9.81
CA ALA A 300 -22.31 -7.43 -9.75
C ALA A 300 -21.88 -6.38 -8.71
N GLN A 301 -21.45 -6.82 -7.54
CA GLN A 301 -20.92 -5.96 -6.47
C GLN A 301 -19.60 -5.31 -6.87
N ALA A 302 -18.73 -6.05 -7.57
CA ALA A 302 -17.47 -5.51 -8.11
C ALA A 302 -17.73 -4.38 -9.12
N GLN A 303 -18.67 -4.57 -10.05
CA GLN A 303 -19.07 -3.54 -11.00
C GLN A 303 -19.68 -2.32 -10.30
N ALA A 304 -20.57 -2.53 -9.32
CA ALA A 304 -21.13 -1.45 -8.51
C ALA A 304 -20.06 -0.66 -7.75
N PHE A 305 -19.03 -1.36 -7.22
CA PHE A 305 -17.91 -0.69 -6.55
C PHE A 305 -17.07 0.15 -7.54
N VAL A 306 -16.82 -0.36 -8.75
CA VAL A 306 -16.14 0.41 -9.80
C VAL A 306 -16.94 1.66 -10.18
N GLU A 307 -18.28 1.56 -10.30
CA GLU A 307 -19.14 2.72 -10.55
C GLU A 307 -19.02 3.75 -9.42
N GLU A 308 -19.08 3.30 -8.16
CA GLU A 308 -19.04 4.19 -7.01
C GLU A 308 -17.69 4.89 -6.88
N VAL A 309 -16.57 4.18 -7.01
CA VAL A 309 -15.21 4.76 -6.90
C VAL A 309 -15.00 5.89 -7.93
N GLY A 310 -15.50 5.71 -9.15
CA GLY A 310 -15.40 6.75 -10.20
C GLY A 310 -16.54 7.77 -10.16
N SER A 311 -17.50 7.69 -9.24
CA SER A 311 -18.56 8.69 -9.12
C SER A 311 -18.00 10.08 -8.73
N ILE A 312 -18.65 11.16 -9.15
CA ILE A 312 -18.26 12.53 -8.76
C ILE A 312 -18.18 12.66 -7.23
N ALA A 313 -19.17 12.09 -6.53
CA ALA A 313 -19.24 12.17 -5.08
C ALA A 313 -18.08 11.46 -4.39
N ALA A 314 -17.75 10.21 -4.80
CA ALA A 314 -16.63 9.47 -4.23
C ALA A 314 -15.28 10.13 -4.56
N GLN A 315 -15.11 10.63 -5.79
CA GLN A 315 -13.91 11.34 -6.20
C GLN A 315 -13.67 12.59 -5.35
N LEU A 316 -14.71 13.41 -5.09
CA LEU A 316 -14.60 14.60 -4.26
C LEU A 316 -14.33 14.27 -2.79
N VAL A 317 -14.92 13.20 -2.26
CA VAL A 317 -14.67 12.74 -0.89
C VAL A 317 -13.23 12.22 -0.77
N ALA A 318 -12.77 11.39 -1.69
CA ALA A 318 -11.39 10.91 -1.71
C ALA A 318 -10.37 12.06 -1.84
N THR A 319 -10.69 13.09 -2.63
CA THR A 319 -9.84 14.28 -2.74
C THR A 319 -9.76 15.04 -1.41
N ARG A 320 -10.88 15.23 -0.71
CA ARG A 320 -10.92 16.00 0.54
C ARG A 320 -10.31 15.28 1.72
N GLU A 321 -10.56 13.96 1.85
CA GLU A 321 -10.26 13.19 3.06
C GLU A 321 -9.01 12.31 2.91
N ALA A 322 -8.69 11.88 1.69
CA ALA A 322 -7.56 11.00 1.40
C ALA A 322 -6.55 11.60 0.40
N TYR A 323 -6.62 12.89 0.11
CA TYR A 323 -5.69 13.63 -0.76
C TYR A 323 -5.49 12.99 -2.14
N ARG A 324 -6.52 12.35 -2.73
CA ARG A 324 -6.42 11.76 -4.07
C ARG A 324 -6.82 12.81 -5.13
N LEU A 325 -5.93 13.06 -6.08
CA LEU A 325 -6.28 13.90 -7.24
C LEU A 325 -7.17 13.07 -8.18
N PRO A 326 -8.34 13.60 -8.57
CA PRO A 326 -9.24 12.84 -9.44
C PRO A 326 -8.71 12.78 -10.87
N ALA A 327 -8.80 11.61 -11.52
CA ALA A 327 -8.50 11.47 -12.95
C ALA A 327 -9.65 11.97 -13.85
N ARG A 328 -10.82 12.27 -13.29
CA ARG A 328 -11.97 12.80 -14.02
C ARG A 328 -11.71 14.21 -14.55
N LEU A 329 -12.03 14.44 -15.82
CA LEU A 329 -11.87 15.73 -16.51
C LEU A 329 -13.10 16.64 -16.39
N ASP A 330 -14.25 16.10 -15.99
CA ASP A 330 -15.54 16.81 -15.92
C ASP A 330 -15.86 17.38 -14.53
N LEU A 331 -14.91 17.27 -13.59
CA LEU A 331 -15.08 17.89 -12.27
C LEU A 331 -14.81 19.40 -12.36
N PRO A 332 -15.76 20.23 -11.89
CA PRO A 332 -15.52 21.67 -11.81
C PRO A 332 -14.32 21.98 -10.91
N VAL A 333 -13.39 22.81 -11.38
CA VAL A 333 -12.17 23.18 -10.62
C VAL A 333 -12.51 23.74 -9.25
N ASP A 334 -13.61 24.51 -9.14
CA ASP A 334 -14.06 25.11 -7.88
C ASP A 334 -14.59 24.09 -6.88
N SER A 335 -14.95 22.88 -7.31
CA SER A 335 -15.36 21.80 -6.42
C SER A 335 -14.18 21.13 -5.70
N LEU A 336 -12.96 21.31 -6.22
CA LEU A 336 -11.74 20.77 -5.63
C LEU A 336 -11.29 21.59 -4.42
N PRO A 337 -10.75 20.97 -3.37
CA PRO A 337 -10.19 21.68 -2.23
C PRO A 337 -8.96 22.53 -2.62
N PRO A 338 -8.62 23.56 -1.83
CA PRO A 338 -7.51 24.48 -2.14
C PRO A 338 -6.19 23.76 -2.46
N TRP A 339 -5.81 22.76 -1.67
CA TRP A 339 -4.59 22.00 -1.87
C TRP A 339 -4.50 21.35 -3.26
N ALA A 340 -5.61 20.77 -3.76
CA ALA A 340 -5.62 20.09 -5.05
C ALA A 340 -5.46 21.08 -6.21
N ARG A 341 -6.06 22.27 -6.05
CA ARG A 341 -5.88 23.38 -7.02
C ARG A 341 -4.46 23.91 -7.01
N GLU A 342 -3.84 24.04 -5.83
CA GLU A 342 -2.45 24.47 -5.68
C GLU A 342 -1.48 23.46 -6.31
N VAL A 343 -1.64 22.19 -6.01
CA VAL A 343 -0.83 21.10 -6.58
C VAL A 343 -0.88 21.14 -8.11
N ARG A 344 -2.08 21.22 -8.70
CA ARG A 344 -2.23 21.29 -10.15
C ARG A 344 -1.60 22.53 -10.79
N ARG A 345 -1.51 23.66 -10.05
CA ARG A 345 -0.83 24.88 -10.56
C ARG A 345 0.69 24.81 -10.38
N ALA A 346 1.16 24.27 -9.27
CA ALA A 346 2.58 24.25 -8.93
C ALA A 346 3.35 23.14 -9.66
N MET A 347 2.67 22.05 -9.98
CA MET A 347 3.29 20.87 -10.58
C MET A 347 3.52 21.07 -12.08
N ARG A 348 4.78 20.90 -12.50
CA ARG A 348 5.12 20.66 -13.89
C ARG A 348 5.05 19.15 -14.13
N VAL A 349 4.19 18.71 -15.04
CA VAL A 349 4.08 17.28 -15.39
C VAL A 349 5.25 16.87 -16.27
N ALA A 350 5.95 15.80 -15.89
CA ALA A 350 6.98 15.18 -16.72
C ALA A 350 6.35 14.48 -17.92
N GLU A 351 7.00 14.61 -19.07
CA GLU A 351 6.66 13.82 -20.24
C GLU A 351 7.23 12.41 -20.07
N VAL A 352 6.36 11.40 -20.06
CA VAL A 352 6.70 9.99 -19.86
C VAL A 352 5.97 9.14 -20.89
N ASP A 353 6.68 8.27 -21.58
CA ASP A 353 6.10 7.25 -22.43
C ASP A 353 5.63 6.05 -21.59
N TRP A 354 4.38 6.13 -21.11
CA TRP A 354 3.78 5.11 -20.24
C TRP A 354 3.62 3.76 -20.93
N ASP A 355 3.41 3.74 -22.25
CA ASP A 355 3.32 2.48 -23.02
C ASP A 355 4.68 1.78 -23.09
N LEU A 356 5.75 2.54 -23.30
CA LEU A 356 7.12 2.01 -23.22
C LEU A 356 7.44 1.48 -21.82
N LEU A 357 7.03 2.20 -20.77
CA LEU A 357 7.22 1.76 -19.39
C LEU A 357 6.42 0.48 -19.08
N ALA A 358 5.22 0.36 -19.58
CA ALA A 358 4.42 -0.86 -19.43
C ALA A 358 5.10 -2.06 -20.11
N ALA A 359 5.63 -1.85 -21.32
CA ALA A 359 6.28 -2.90 -22.12
C ALA A 359 7.67 -3.31 -21.58
N ARG A 360 8.51 -2.33 -21.24
CA ARG A 360 9.93 -2.55 -20.90
C ARG A 360 10.23 -2.52 -19.39
N GLY A 361 9.34 -1.95 -18.58
CA GLY A 361 9.54 -1.79 -17.15
C GLY A 361 9.96 -3.07 -16.40
N PRO A 362 9.35 -4.24 -16.66
CA PRO A 362 9.75 -5.49 -16.00
C PRO A 362 11.20 -5.90 -16.28
N GLU A 363 11.64 -5.74 -17.53
CA GLU A 363 13.02 -6.00 -17.93
C GLU A 363 13.98 -5.01 -17.28
N TRP A 364 13.64 -3.72 -17.30
CA TRP A 364 14.46 -2.67 -16.70
C TRP A 364 14.60 -2.83 -15.18
N MET A 365 13.54 -3.23 -14.49
CA MET A 365 13.62 -3.48 -13.04
C MET A 365 14.49 -4.69 -12.70
N ARG A 366 14.41 -5.75 -13.48
CA ARG A 366 15.28 -6.92 -13.30
C ARG A 366 16.74 -6.55 -13.55
N HIS A 367 17.03 -5.84 -14.65
CA HIS A 367 18.39 -5.37 -14.95
C HIS A 367 18.93 -4.45 -13.84
N TRP A 368 18.10 -3.54 -13.32
CA TRP A 368 18.48 -2.68 -12.21
C TRP A 368 18.81 -3.49 -10.95
N ASP A 369 18.00 -4.47 -10.60
CA ASP A 369 18.21 -5.31 -9.43
C ASP A 369 19.51 -6.13 -9.54
N GLU A 370 19.78 -6.68 -10.71
CA GLU A 370 20.93 -7.54 -10.97
C GLU A 370 22.26 -6.75 -11.13
N THR A 371 22.22 -5.50 -11.61
CA THR A 371 23.44 -4.79 -12.04
C THR A 371 23.68 -3.45 -11.36
N VAL A 372 22.68 -2.89 -10.68
CA VAL A 372 22.78 -1.56 -10.07
C VAL A 372 22.62 -1.63 -8.56
N ARG A 373 21.55 -2.28 -8.09
CA ARG A 373 21.19 -2.33 -6.67
C ARG A 373 22.32 -2.88 -5.81
N GLY A 374 22.88 -2.04 -4.91
CA GLY A 374 23.95 -2.43 -3.98
C GLY A 374 25.32 -2.65 -4.61
N HIS A 375 25.47 -2.48 -5.92
CA HIS A 375 26.76 -2.64 -6.61
C HIS A 375 27.63 -1.37 -6.60
N ALA A 376 27.06 -0.25 -6.16
CA ALA A 376 27.78 1.03 -6.08
C ALA A 376 28.27 1.36 -4.66
N ARG A 377 28.11 0.45 -3.70
CA ARG A 377 28.50 0.62 -2.29
C ARG A 377 29.89 0.11 -2.00
#